data_93add102c27044d2a8925194b2938460
#
_entry.id   93add102c27044d2a8925194b2938460
#
_cell.length_a   1.000
_cell.length_b   1.000
_cell.length_c   1.000
_cell.angle_alpha   90.00
_cell.angle_beta   90.00
_cell.angle_gamma   90.00
#
_symmetry.space_group_name_H-M   'P 1'
#
loop_
_entity.id
_entity.type
_entity.pdbx_description
1 polymer ?
#
loop_
_entity_poly.entity_id
_entity_poly.type
_entity_poly.pdbx_seq_one_letter_code
_entity_poly.pdbx_strand_id
1 'polypeptide(L)'
;MAVLAVAGGLAVAVRAAAPASVAEEPLLSPALLQALIDMGQPGQVIVPPPGRYRGPLRVTKPIILDGQGKVTLDGDGTGSVLWVMTDGATVRNLRIVNSGDEHPEQDAGIQVRGHANVIEDNLIENTLFGFSLEKSDRNIIRRNRYFGQDLEMPRRGDGIKVWYSNDNEISDNEFNNGRDVVFWYASGNKFLRNVERGGRYGLHVMKSSENLAEGNLFYDNMTGISLMYDHGDVIRNNYIVRSTGTVGVCLSLKESSDVVVENNDLMYCASGIAMDVSPYEPGTKNHIRGNRIAYNNVGVSFVNDWKDSIFTGNLFTGNITEVAVYGGGSAMRNTWDGNRWDDYQGFDRAGDGIGDTPHRVYGYAGQVWMDVPNTRFFKGAPLLEVLDFLDRLAPFSEPTLLLEDKRPRLGNDKSFKAGSTLEPKS
;
A
#
# COMPACT_ATOMS: atom_id res chain seq x y z
N MET A 1 44.99 -13.70 -16.46
CA MET A 1 43.74 -14.17 -17.09
C MET A 1 42.74 -14.49 -15.98
N ALA A 2 41.94 -13.53 -15.62
CA ALA A 2 40.89 -13.70 -14.63
C ALA A 2 39.59 -13.38 -15.34
N VAL A 3 38.70 -14.38 -15.38
CA VAL A 3 37.37 -14.29 -16.03
C VAL A 3 36.44 -13.64 -15.06
N LEU A 4 35.97 -12.42 -15.38
CA LEU A 4 34.82 -11.80 -14.71
C LEU A 4 33.56 -12.51 -15.18
N ALA A 5 32.87 -13.15 -14.26
CA ALA A 5 31.51 -13.62 -14.49
C ALA A 5 30.55 -12.47 -14.21
N VAL A 6 29.96 -11.92 -15.27
CA VAL A 6 28.85 -10.97 -15.18
C VAL A 6 27.58 -11.79 -14.93
N ALA A 7 27.01 -11.69 -13.75
CA ALA A 7 25.68 -12.22 -13.47
C ALA A 7 24.64 -11.32 -14.15
N GLY A 8 24.18 -11.78 -15.32
CA GLY A 8 23.08 -11.13 -16.03
C GLY A 8 21.76 -11.38 -15.29
N GLY A 9 21.21 -10.36 -14.66
CA GLY A 9 19.85 -10.38 -14.17
C GLY A 9 18.87 -10.43 -15.35
N LEU A 10 18.17 -11.54 -15.53
CA LEU A 10 17.05 -11.64 -16.44
C LEU A 10 15.90 -10.77 -15.86
N ALA A 11 15.69 -9.61 -16.43
CA ALA A 11 14.44 -8.89 -16.25
C ALA A 11 13.36 -9.64 -17.04
N VAL A 12 12.61 -10.49 -16.37
CA VAL A 12 11.40 -11.08 -16.94
C VAL A 12 10.34 -9.99 -16.97
N ALA A 13 10.23 -9.33 -18.11
CA ALA A 13 9.07 -8.49 -18.39
C ALA A 13 7.85 -9.41 -18.54
N VAL A 14 7.10 -9.60 -17.48
CA VAL A 14 5.76 -10.20 -17.57
C VAL A 14 4.89 -9.20 -18.32
N ARG A 15 4.84 -9.35 -19.62
CA ARG A 15 3.84 -8.70 -20.46
C ARG A 15 2.50 -9.34 -20.08
N ALA A 16 1.68 -8.63 -19.28
CA ALA A 16 0.29 -9.00 -19.12
C ALA A 16 -0.29 -9.12 -20.55
N ALA A 17 -0.74 -10.31 -20.92
CA ALA A 17 -1.42 -10.51 -22.17
C ALA A 17 -2.62 -9.56 -22.18
N ALA A 18 -2.68 -8.67 -23.17
CA ALA A 18 -3.88 -7.88 -23.40
C ALA A 18 -5.06 -8.85 -23.53
N PRO A 19 -6.19 -8.57 -22.87
CA PRO A 19 -7.37 -9.41 -23.02
C PRO A 19 -7.70 -9.51 -24.52
N ALA A 20 -7.97 -10.74 -24.97
CA ALA A 20 -8.35 -10.99 -26.35
C ALA A 20 -9.54 -10.07 -26.68
N SER A 21 -9.49 -9.42 -27.85
CA SER A 21 -10.59 -8.61 -28.34
C SER A 21 -11.87 -9.44 -28.30
N VAL A 22 -12.80 -9.07 -27.42
CA VAL A 22 -14.12 -9.70 -27.35
C VAL A 22 -14.77 -9.43 -28.70
N ALA A 23 -15.10 -10.49 -29.44
CA ALA A 23 -15.96 -10.35 -30.61
C ALA A 23 -17.20 -9.53 -30.19
N GLU A 24 -17.59 -8.55 -30.99
CA GLU A 24 -18.64 -7.61 -30.64
C GLU A 24 -19.98 -8.35 -30.46
N GLU A 25 -20.20 -8.87 -29.26
CA GLU A 25 -21.54 -9.32 -28.88
C GLU A 25 -22.48 -8.12 -28.88
N PRO A 26 -23.69 -8.27 -29.45
CA PRO A 26 -24.65 -7.18 -29.53
C PRO A 26 -24.97 -6.65 -28.11
N LEU A 27 -24.93 -5.34 -27.97
CA LEU A 27 -25.27 -4.66 -26.74
C LEU A 27 -26.79 -4.69 -26.53
N LEU A 28 -27.24 -5.50 -25.57
CA LEU A 28 -28.65 -5.69 -25.27
C LEU A 28 -29.20 -4.53 -24.42
N SER A 29 -30.51 -4.27 -24.55
CA SER A 29 -31.19 -3.30 -23.71
C SER A 29 -31.15 -3.74 -22.24
N PRO A 30 -30.93 -2.81 -21.28
CA PRO A 30 -30.98 -3.13 -19.85
C PRO A 30 -32.37 -3.52 -19.35
N ALA A 31 -33.43 -3.22 -20.11
CA ALA A 31 -34.82 -3.31 -19.65
C ALA A 31 -35.21 -4.72 -19.18
N LEU A 32 -34.78 -5.75 -19.90
CA LEU A 32 -35.08 -7.12 -19.50
C LEU A 32 -34.39 -7.49 -18.19
N LEU A 33 -33.09 -7.19 -18.08
CA LEU A 33 -32.33 -7.51 -16.90
C LEU A 33 -32.79 -6.68 -15.69
N GLN A 34 -33.07 -5.40 -15.90
CA GLN A 34 -33.63 -4.55 -14.84
C GLN A 34 -34.99 -5.07 -14.35
N ALA A 35 -35.85 -5.50 -15.27
CA ALA A 35 -37.15 -6.08 -14.89
C ALA A 35 -36.99 -7.39 -14.07
N LEU A 36 -36.04 -8.24 -14.40
CA LEU A 36 -35.71 -9.43 -13.60
C LEU A 36 -35.25 -9.06 -12.19
N ILE A 37 -34.39 -8.07 -12.06
CA ILE A 37 -33.94 -7.54 -10.76
C ILE A 37 -35.11 -6.97 -9.97
N ASP A 38 -35.97 -6.16 -10.62
CA ASP A 38 -37.11 -5.50 -9.96
C ASP A 38 -38.21 -6.47 -9.50
N MET A 39 -38.40 -7.58 -10.21
CA MET A 39 -39.33 -8.66 -9.81
C MET A 39 -38.74 -9.57 -8.74
N GLY A 40 -37.45 -9.57 -8.52
CA GLY A 40 -36.77 -10.43 -7.56
C GLY A 40 -37.30 -10.28 -6.14
N GLN A 41 -37.37 -11.39 -5.42
CA GLN A 41 -37.74 -11.41 -4.00
C GLN A 41 -36.48 -11.38 -3.12
N PRO A 42 -36.52 -10.86 -1.90
CA PRO A 42 -35.42 -10.93 -0.95
C PRO A 42 -34.81 -12.32 -0.84
N GLY A 43 -33.48 -12.43 -0.99
CA GLY A 43 -32.73 -13.68 -0.97
C GLY A 43 -32.80 -14.52 -2.26
N GLN A 44 -33.58 -14.11 -3.23
CA GLN A 44 -33.71 -14.83 -4.51
C GLN A 44 -32.42 -14.70 -5.33
N VAL A 45 -32.02 -15.83 -5.94
CA VAL A 45 -30.93 -15.84 -6.91
C VAL A 45 -31.49 -15.47 -8.29
N ILE A 46 -30.96 -14.41 -8.86
CA ILE A 46 -31.24 -13.97 -10.22
C ILE A 46 -30.04 -14.35 -11.10
N VAL A 47 -30.28 -15.23 -12.05
CA VAL A 47 -29.29 -15.63 -13.06
C VAL A 47 -29.75 -15.06 -14.41
N PRO A 48 -29.16 -13.96 -14.89
CA PRO A 48 -29.52 -13.39 -16.17
C PRO A 48 -29.15 -14.34 -17.34
N PRO A 49 -29.85 -14.27 -18.46
CA PRO A 49 -29.38 -14.91 -19.67
C PRO A 49 -27.97 -14.41 -20.05
N PRO A 50 -27.09 -15.26 -20.60
CA PRO A 50 -25.79 -14.85 -21.09
C PRO A 50 -25.88 -13.70 -22.11
N GLY A 51 -24.95 -12.76 -22.04
CA GLY A 51 -24.90 -11.65 -23.00
C GLY A 51 -24.30 -10.36 -22.43
N ARG A 52 -24.18 -9.36 -23.29
CA ARG A 52 -23.68 -8.03 -22.95
C ARG A 52 -24.85 -7.05 -22.83
N TYR A 53 -25.06 -6.49 -21.66
CA TYR A 53 -26.17 -5.61 -21.34
C TYR A 53 -25.67 -4.19 -21.09
N ARG A 54 -26.38 -3.19 -21.64
CA ARG A 54 -26.08 -1.78 -21.37
C ARG A 54 -26.40 -1.43 -19.92
N GLY A 55 -25.53 -0.69 -19.26
CA GLY A 55 -25.82 -0.04 -17.96
C GLY A 55 -26.54 1.31 -18.12
N PRO A 56 -26.86 2.00 -17.04
CA PRO A 56 -26.71 1.51 -15.66
C PRO A 56 -27.81 0.51 -15.25
N LEU A 57 -27.42 -0.45 -14.42
CA LEU A 57 -28.37 -1.31 -13.71
C LEU A 57 -28.44 -0.93 -12.23
N ARG A 58 -29.59 -1.19 -11.60
CA ARG A 58 -29.82 -0.86 -10.19
C ARG A 58 -30.35 -2.05 -9.42
N VAL A 59 -29.62 -2.46 -8.39
CA VAL A 59 -30.03 -3.48 -7.43
C VAL A 59 -30.62 -2.76 -6.23
N THR A 60 -31.95 -2.77 -6.12
CA THR A 60 -32.70 -2.05 -5.07
C THR A 60 -33.31 -2.97 -4.04
N LYS A 61 -33.02 -4.28 -4.11
CA LYS A 61 -33.52 -5.31 -3.21
C LYS A 61 -32.40 -6.26 -2.80
N PRO A 62 -32.46 -6.90 -1.64
CA PRO A 62 -31.45 -7.86 -1.17
C PRO A 62 -31.53 -9.19 -1.93
N ILE A 63 -31.24 -9.17 -3.20
CA ILE A 63 -31.16 -10.34 -4.10
C ILE A 63 -29.73 -10.81 -4.25
N ILE A 64 -29.56 -11.98 -4.86
CA ILE A 64 -28.29 -12.50 -5.31
C ILE A 64 -28.25 -12.39 -6.84
N LEU A 65 -27.52 -11.42 -7.38
CA LEU A 65 -27.29 -11.28 -8.82
C LEU A 65 -26.05 -12.08 -9.20
N ASP A 66 -26.23 -13.18 -9.93
CA ASP A 66 -25.16 -14.10 -10.31
C ASP A 66 -25.02 -14.17 -11.85
N GLY A 67 -23.97 -13.57 -12.39
CA GLY A 67 -23.68 -13.57 -13.81
C GLY A 67 -23.12 -14.89 -14.34
N GLN A 68 -22.74 -15.83 -13.47
CA GLN A 68 -22.11 -17.11 -13.81
C GLN A 68 -20.89 -17.00 -14.75
N GLY A 69 -20.21 -15.84 -14.77
CA GLY A 69 -19.13 -15.54 -15.71
C GLY A 69 -19.57 -15.39 -17.18
N LYS A 70 -20.88 -15.26 -17.45
CA LYS A 70 -21.45 -15.19 -18.80
C LYS A 70 -22.19 -13.88 -19.08
N VAL A 71 -22.20 -12.97 -18.12
CA VAL A 71 -22.93 -11.69 -18.20
C VAL A 71 -21.93 -10.55 -18.15
N THR A 72 -21.95 -9.70 -19.16
CA THR A 72 -21.21 -8.44 -19.21
C THR A 72 -22.19 -7.28 -19.03
N LEU A 73 -21.88 -6.41 -18.07
CA LEU A 73 -22.54 -5.11 -17.90
C LEU A 73 -21.63 -4.04 -18.49
N ASP A 74 -22.13 -3.23 -19.39
CA ASP A 74 -21.35 -2.27 -20.16
C ASP A 74 -21.94 -0.87 -20.01
N GLY A 75 -21.14 0.06 -19.50
CA GLY A 75 -21.51 1.47 -19.33
C GLY A 75 -21.58 2.24 -20.63
N ASP A 76 -21.07 1.67 -21.73
CA ASP A 76 -21.03 2.34 -23.04
C ASP A 76 -20.34 3.72 -22.98
N GLY A 77 -19.34 3.85 -22.08
CA GLY A 77 -18.58 5.08 -21.88
C GLY A 77 -19.32 6.18 -21.12
N THR A 78 -20.41 5.87 -20.42
CA THR A 78 -21.21 6.89 -19.72
C THR A 78 -21.60 6.45 -18.31
N GLY A 79 -21.34 7.32 -17.33
CA GLY A 79 -21.76 7.14 -15.95
C GLY A 79 -21.24 5.87 -15.27
N SER A 80 -21.80 5.54 -14.13
CA SER A 80 -21.51 4.30 -13.41
C SER A 80 -22.32 3.13 -13.96
N VAL A 81 -21.71 1.93 -13.99
CA VAL A 81 -22.29 0.78 -14.69
C VAL A 81 -23.33 0.03 -13.86
N LEU A 82 -23.04 -0.20 -12.55
CA LEU A 82 -23.91 -0.91 -11.64
C LEU A 82 -24.08 -0.14 -10.32
N TRP A 83 -25.30 -0.02 -9.85
CA TRP A 83 -25.65 0.57 -8.57
C TRP A 83 -26.23 -0.49 -7.64
N VAL A 84 -25.64 -0.66 -6.46
CA VAL A 84 -26.18 -1.46 -5.36
C VAL A 84 -26.74 -0.48 -4.32
N MET A 85 -28.08 -0.38 -4.28
CA MET A 85 -28.82 0.62 -3.50
C MET A 85 -29.75 -0.06 -2.50
N THR A 86 -29.24 -1.06 -1.81
CA THR A 86 -29.97 -1.85 -0.82
C THR A 86 -28.99 -2.45 0.19
N ASP A 87 -29.51 -2.97 1.27
CA ASP A 87 -28.74 -3.73 2.24
C ASP A 87 -28.85 -5.23 1.96
N GLY A 88 -27.77 -5.97 2.19
CA GLY A 88 -27.75 -7.44 2.15
C GLY A 88 -27.87 -8.08 0.77
N ALA A 89 -27.58 -7.35 -0.31
CA ALA A 89 -27.50 -7.95 -1.65
C ALA A 89 -26.17 -8.67 -1.87
N THR A 90 -26.17 -9.63 -2.81
CA THR A 90 -24.94 -10.23 -3.33
C THR A 90 -24.84 -9.98 -4.84
N VAL A 91 -23.66 -9.52 -5.30
CA VAL A 91 -23.34 -9.34 -6.72
C VAL A 91 -22.09 -10.12 -7.04
N ARG A 92 -22.20 -11.06 -7.98
CA ARG A 92 -21.07 -11.94 -8.26
C ARG A 92 -20.98 -12.44 -9.70
N ASN A 93 -19.77 -12.89 -10.07
CA ASN A 93 -19.50 -13.55 -11.35
C ASN A 93 -19.92 -12.72 -12.57
N LEU A 94 -19.79 -11.41 -12.48
CA LEU A 94 -20.08 -10.46 -13.57
C LEU A 94 -18.79 -9.95 -14.19
N ARG A 95 -18.85 -9.60 -15.46
CA ARG A 95 -17.89 -8.72 -16.12
C ARG A 95 -18.52 -7.33 -16.25
N ILE A 96 -17.86 -6.29 -15.74
CA ILE A 96 -18.36 -4.92 -15.67
C ILE A 96 -17.37 -4.02 -16.38
N VAL A 97 -17.81 -3.30 -17.41
CA VAL A 97 -16.87 -2.59 -18.29
C VAL A 97 -17.35 -1.21 -18.69
N ASN A 98 -16.39 -0.36 -19.11
CA ASN A 98 -16.63 0.89 -19.83
C ASN A 98 -17.54 1.88 -19.08
N SER A 99 -17.17 2.28 -17.87
CA SER A 99 -17.83 3.42 -17.20
C SER A 99 -17.55 4.73 -17.97
N GLY A 100 -18.23 5.79 -17.61
CA GLY A 100 -17.85 7.15 -17.98
C GLY A 100 -16.48 7.54 -17.38
N ASP A 101 -16.09 8.79 -17.64
CA ASP A 101 -14.82 9.38 -17.20
C ASP A 101 -14.99 10.68 -16.38
N GLU A 102 -16.16 10.91 -15.83
CA GLU A 102 -16.48 12.08 -15.03
C GLU A 102 -16.07 11.89 -13.56
N HIS A 103 -14.97 12.56 -13.16
CA HIS A 103 -14.47 12.51 -11.79
C HIS A 103 -15.45 13.07 -10.74
N PRO A 104 -16.15 14.20 -10.96
CA PRO A 104 -17.09 14.72 -9.99
C PRO A 104 -18.23 13.74 -9.68
N GLU A 105 -18.69 13.02 -10.68
CA GLU A 105 -19.76 12.02 -10.56
C GLU A 105 -19.23 10.67 -10.04
N GLN A 106 -17.92 10.51 -9.98
CA GLN A 106 -17.23 9.26 -9.59
C GLN A 106 -17.71 8.06 -10.42
N ASP A 107 -17.68 8.20 -11.75
CA ASP A 107 -18.11 7.14 -12.66
C ASP A 107 -17.39 5.83 -12.37
N ALA A 108 -18.12 4.84 -11.86
CA ALA A 108 -17.57 3.60 -11.33
C ALA A 108 -18.11 2.35 -12.03
N GLY A 109 -17.33 1.28 -11.95
CA GLY A 109 -17.86 -0.05 -12.27
C GLY A 109 -19.02 -0.39 -11.34
N ILE A 110 -18.83 -0.24 -10.02
CA ILE A 110 -19.86 -0.52 -9.02
C ILE A 110 -19.96 0.64 -8.01
N GLN A 111 -21.13 1.21 -7.90
CA GLN A 111 -21.54 2.13 -6.84
C GLN A 111 -22.25 1.38 -5.72
N VAL A 112 -21.85 1.57 -4.48
CA VAL A 112 -22.50 0.96 -3.31
C VAL A 112 -23.08 2.06 -2.43
N ARG A 113 -24.38 1.98 -2.19
CA ARG A 113 -25.16 2.90 -1.37
C ARG A 113 -26.07 2.09 -0.43
N GLY A 114 -25.47 1.18 0.34
CA GLY A 114 -26.16 0.29 1.26
C GLY A 114 -25.19 -0.50 2.11
N HIS A 115 -25.71 -1.25 3.05
CA HIS A 115 -24.94 -1.92 4.09
C HIS A 115 -24.98 -3.45 3.93
N ALA A 116 -23.96 -4.13 4.49
CA ALA A 116 -23.90 -5.58 4.58
C ALA A 116 -24.09 -6.31 3.23
N ASN A 117 -23.68 -5.68 2.12
CA ASN A 117 -23.70 -6.30 0.80
C ASN A 117 -22.42 -7.14 0.59
N VAL A 118 -22.51 -8.14 -0.29
CA VAL A 118 -21.36 -8.96 -0.73
C VAL A 118 -21.13 -8.74 -2.21
N ILE A 119 -19.93 -8.29 -2.57
CA ILE A 119 -19.51 -8.09 -3.95
C ILE A 119 -18.27 -8.95 -4.20
N GLU A 120 -18.44 -10.03 -4.97
CA GLU A 120 -17.43 -11.04 -5.06
C GLU A 120 -17.27 -11.63 -6.47
N ASP A 121 -16.03 -12.06 -6.79
CA ASP A 121 -15.72 -12.81 -8.01
C ASP A 121 -16.11 -12.05 -9.30
N ASN A 122 -16.05 -10.71 -9.30
CA ASN A 122 -16.34 -9.90 -10.47
C ASN A 122 -15.05 -9.45 -11.17
N LEU A 123 -15.12 -9.27 -12.47
CA LEU A 123 -14.08 -8.66 -13.29
C LEU A 123 -14.54 -7.26 -13.73
N ILE A 124 -13.80 -6.24 -13.33
CA ILE A 124 -14.11 -4.84 -13.61
C ILE A 124 -12.97 -4.27 -14.46
N GLU A 125 -13.30 -3.80 -15.66
CA GLU A 125 -12.29 -3.38 -16.62
C GLU A 125 -12.69 -2.07 -17.31
N ASN A 126 -11.69 -1.26 -17.63
CA ASN A 126 -11.88 0.00 -18.34
C ASN A 126 -12.94 0.90 -17.69
N THR A 127 -12.89 1.00 -16.35
CA THR A 127 -13.74 1.89 -15.59
C THR A 127 -12.89 2.94 -14.86
N LEU A 128 -13.41 4.15 -14.69
CA LEU A 128 -12.68 5.24 -14.06
C LEU A 128 -12.44 4.89 -12.58
N PHE A 129 -13.50 4.66 -11.81
CA PHE A 129 -13.41 4.07 -10.49
C PHE A 129 -13.79 2.59 -10.57
N GLY A 130 -13.13 1.73 -9.77
CA GLY A 130 -13.56 0.33 -9.67
C GLY A 130 -14.82 0.23 -8.81
N PHE A 131 -14.69 0.64 -7.56
CA PHE A 131 -15.77 0.64 -6.57
C PHE A 131 -15.86 2.03 -5.90
N SER A 132 -17.07 2.50 -5.67
CA SER A 132 -17.33 3.69 -4.86
C SER A 132 -18.35 3.35 -3.77
N LEU A 133 -17.87 3.31 -2.51
CA LEU A 133 -18.69 3.16 -1.32
C LEU A 133 -18.86 4.52 -0.67
N GLU A 134 -20.11 4.91 -0.47
CA GLU A 134 -20.42 6.13 0.24
C GLU A 134 -21.51 5.89 1.27
N LYS A 135 -21.20 6.18 2.55
CA LYS A 135 -22.11 5.93 3.69
C LYS A 135 -22.63 4.48 3.68
N SER A 136 -21.70 3.54 3.48
CA SER A 136 -22.00 2.14 3.17
C SER A 136 -21.13 1.24 4.06
N ASP A 137 -21.70 0.73 5.14
CA ASP A 137 -20.97 0.02 6.17
C ASP A 137 -21.13 -1.51 6.06
N ARG A 138 -20.18 -2.24 6.65
CA ARG A 138 -20.21 -3.70 6.82
C ARG A 138 -20.39 -4.49 5.51
N ASN A 139 -19.94 -3.90 4.39
CA ASN A 139 -19.90 -4.61 3.10
C ASN A 139 -18.68 -5.51 3.01
N ILE A 140 -18.80 -6.59 2.24
CA ILE A 140 -17.70 -7.51 1.93
C ILE A 140 -17.41 -7.40 0.43
N ILE A 141 -16.20 -6.96 0.09
CA ILE A 141 -15.73 -6.84 -1.30
C ILE A 141 -14.54 -7.77 -1.44
N ARG A 142 -14.73 -8.90 -2.13
CA ARG A 142 -13.69 -9.92 -2.16
C ARG A 142 -13.54 -10.64 -3.51
N ARG A 143 -12.33 -11.08 -3.79
CA ARG A 143 -11.97 -11.85 -4.99
C ARG A 143 -12.40 -11.18 -6.30
N ASN A 144 -12.45 -9.86 -6.30
CA ASN A 144 -12.69 -9.10 -7.51
C ASN A 144 -11.35 -8.71 -8.16
N ARG A 145 -11.39 -8.49 -9.46
CA ARG A 145 -10.25 -8.00 -10.22
C ARG A 145 -10.63 -6.70 -10.90
N TYR A 146 -9.84 -5.66 -10.65
CA TYR A 146 -10.05 -4.33 -11.22
C TYR A 146 -8.87 -3.95 -12.12
N PHE A 147 -9.19 -3.43 -13.28
CA PHE A 147 -8.27 -2.83 -14.24
C PHE A 147 -8.83 -1.47 -14.68
N GLY A 148 -8.19 -0.41 -14.20
CA GLY A 148 -8.61 0.96 -14.51
C GLY A 148 -8.45 1.32 -15.98
N GLN A 149 -9.05 2.44 -16.37
CA GLN A 149 -8.87 3.02 -17.70
C GLN A 149 -7.39 3.33 -17.94
N ASP A 150 -6.95 3.18 -19.20
CA ASP A 150 -5.58 3.50 -19.61
C ASP A 150 -5.39 5.03 -19.72
N LEU A 151 -5.28 5.67 -18.57
CA LEU A 151 -5.10 7.09 -18.41
C LEU A 151 -3.77 7.40 -17.72
N GLU A 152 -3.27 8.61 -17.92
CA GLU A 152 -2.17 9.12 -17.11
C GLU A 152 -2.58 9.28 -15.64
N MET A 153 -1.63 9.09 -14.71
CA MET A 153 -1.86 9.05 -13.26
C MET A 153 -2.80 10.16 -12.73
N PRO A 154 -2.64 11.45 -13.09
CA PRO A 154 -3.52 12.49 -12.56
C PRO A 154 -4.99 12.38 -12.98
N ARG A 155 -5.25 11.69 -14.08
CA ARG A 155 -6.59 11.51 -14.66
C ARG A 155 -7.27 10.21 -14.24
N ARG A 156 -6.55 9.30 -13.57
CA ARG A 156 -7.12 8.03 -13.10
C ARG A 156 -8.08 8.25 -11.95
N GLY A 157 -9.10 7.42 -11.86
CA GLY A 157 -9.94 7.27 -10.68
C GLY A 157 -9.36 6.24 -9.72
N ASP A 158 -9.99 6.06 -8.59
CA ASP A 158 -9.51 5.15 -7.55
C ASP A 158 -9.96 3.71 -7.82
N GLY A 159 -9.12 2.74 -7.48
CA GLY A 159 -9.49 1.32 -7.55
C GLY A 159 -10.68 1.01 -6.65
N ILE A 160 -10.63 1.52 -5.42
CA ILE A 160 -11.77 1.56 -4.53
C ILE A 160 -11.73 2.84 -3.69
N LYS A 161 -12.87 3.50 -3.57
CA LYS A 161 -13.08 4.65 -2.69
C LYS A 161 -14.07 4.28 -1.60
N VAL A 162 -13.63 4.32 -0.34
CA VAL A 162 -14.43 4.10 0.85
C VAL A 162 -14.56 5.44 1.57
N TRP A 163 -15.74 6.06 1.50
CA TRP A 163 -15.98 7.40 2.01
C TRP A 163 -17.15 7.42 3.00
N TYR A 164 -16.88 7.88 4.24
CA TYR A 164 -17.85 7.80 5.35
C TYR A 164 -18.47 6.43 5.49
N SER A 165 -17.66 5.36 5.35
CA SER A 165 -18.11 3.97 5.30
C SER A 165 -17.23 3.11 6.21
N ASN A 166 -17.82 2.48 7.20
CA ASN A 166 -17.13 1.83 8.29
C ASN A 166 -17.31 0.31 8.26
N ASP A 167 -16.41 -0.38 8.96
CA ASP A 167 -16.49 -1.82 9.22
C ASP A 167 -16.60 -2.70 7.95
N ASN A 168 -16.10 -2.22 6.80
CA ASN A 168 -16.09 -3.00 5.58
C ASN A 168 -14.87 -3.94 5.54
N GLU A 169 -15.04 -5.08 4.89
CA GLU A 169 -13.96 -6.01 4.57
C GLU A 169 -13.68 -5.98 3.07
N ILE A 170 -12.46 -5.61 2.72
CA ILE A 170 -11.94 -5.63 1.36
C ILE A 170 -10.83 -6.69 1.33
N SER A 171 -11.11 -7.86 0.74
CA SER A 171 -10.20 -9.00 0.87
C SER A 171 -9.99 -9.76 -0.44
N ASP A 172 -8.75 -10.24 -0.64
CA ASP A 172 -8.39 -11.11 -1.76
C ASP A 172 -8.69 -10.50 -3.14
N ASN A 173 -8.68 -9.16 -3.28
CA ASN A 173 -8.89 -8.47 -4.55
C ASN A 173 -7.57 -8.15 -5.24
N GLU A 174 -7.63 -7.91 -6.54
CA GLU A 174 -6.55 -7.39 -7.37
C GLU A 174 -6.94 -6.02 -7.93
N PHE A 175 -6.16 -4.98 -7.61
CA PHE A 175 -6.32 -3.62 -8.11
C PHE A 175 -5.15 -3.27 -9.01
N ASN A 176 -5.44 -2.93 -10.26
CA ASN A 176 -4.43 -2.58 -11.25
C ASN A 176 -4.77 -1.24 -11.89
N ASN A 177 -3.79 -0.37 -12.01
CA ASN A 177 -3.92 0.87 -12.76
C ASN A 177 -4.97 1.84 -12.22
N GLY A 178 -5.39 1.70 -10.97
CA GLY A 178 -6.13 2.72 -10.25
C GLY A 178 -5.20 3.88 -9.88
N ARG A 179 -5.77 5.02 -9.49
CA ARG A 179 -4.99 6.10 -8.89
C ARG A 179 -4.61 5.73 -7.47
N ASP A 180 -5.60 5.43 -6.64
CA ASP A 180 -5.44 5.10 -5.23
C ASP A 180 -6.42 3.98 -4.82
N VAL A 181 -6.13 3.32 -3.69
CA VAL A 181 -7.13 2.68 -2.82
C VAL A 181 -7.36 3.63 -1.65
N VAL A 182 -8.59 4.11 -1.43
CA VAL A 182 -8.85 5.24 -0.53
C VAL A 182 -9.82 4.90 0.58
N PHE A 183 -9.42 5.18 1.84
CA PHE A 183 -10.29 5.19 3.03
C PHE A 183 -10.30 6.61 3.60
N TRP A 184 -11.39 7.35 3.42
CA TRP A 184 -11.53 8.71 3.91
C TRP A 184 -12.73 8.83 4.86
N TYR A 185 -12.48 9.32 6.08
CA TYR A 185 -13.47 9.35 7.15
C TYR A 185 -14.14 7.97 7.34
N ALA A 186 -13.33 6.92 7.30
CA ALA A 186 -13.78 5.54 7.19
C ALA A 186 -12.99 4.66 8.17
N SER A 187 -13.62 4.25 9.25
CA SER A 187 -12.98 3.58 10.38
C SER A 187 -13.35 2.11 10.49
N GLY A 188 -12.51 1.31 11.16
CA GLY A 188 -12.77 -0.10 11.41
C GLY A 188 -12.72 -1.00 10.17
N ASN A 189 -12.27 -0.48 9.02
CA ASN A 189 -12.21 -1.25 7.78
C ASN A 189 -11.01 -2.19 7.77
N LYS A 190 -11.16 -3.31 7.07
CA LYS A 190 -10.13 -4.33 6.90
C LYS A 190 -9.74 -4.47 5.44
N PHE A 191 -8.45 -4.28 5.15
CA PHE A 191 -7.86 -4.48 3.84
C PHE A 191 -6.91 -5.69 3.91
N LEU A 192 -7.39 -6.85 3.41
CA LEU A 192 -6.77 -8.14 3.71
C LEU A 192 -6.35 -8.89 2.44
N ARG A 193 -5.10 -9.31 2.35
CA ARG A 193 -4.59 -10.17 1.27
C ARG A 193 -4.90 -9.67 -0.14
N ASN A 194 -4.97 -8.36 -0.32
CA ASN A 194 -5.15 -7.77 -1.63
C ASN A 194 -3.81 -7.61 -2.34
N VAL A 195 -3.87 -7.54 -3.64
CA VAL A 195 -2.76 -7.17 -4.52
C VAL A 195 -3.07 -5.84 -5.16
N GLU A 196 -2.17 -4.87 -4.99
CA GLU A 196 -2.34 -3.54 -5.55
C GLU A 196 -1.06 -3.09 -6.25
N ARG A 197 -1.19 -2.53 -7.46
CA ARG A 197 -0.05 -2.09 -8.25
C ARG A 197 -0.35 -0.93 -9.19
N GLY A 198 0.72 -0.17 -9.46
CA GLY A 198 0.71 0.87 -10.50
C GLY A 198 -0.09 2.10 -10.13
N GLY A 199 -0.41 2.27 -8.84
CA GLY A 199 -1.12 3.40 -8.29
C GLY A 199 -0.20 4.53 -7.80
N ARG A 200 -0.83 5.64 -7.41
CA ARG A 200 -0.16 6.72 -6.67
C ARG A 200 0.00 6.32 -5.20
N TYR A 201 -1.07 5.94 -4.54
CA TYR A 201 -1.08 5.35 -3.21
C TYR A 201 -1.71 3.96 -3.27
N GLY A 202 -0.95 2.94 -2.91
CA GLY A 202 -1.46 1.58 -2.81
C GLY A 202 -2.59 1.46 -1.79
N LEU A 203 -2.44 2.13 -0.64
CA LEU A 203 -3.52 2.37 0.33
C LEU A 203 -3.35 3.78 0.92
N HIS A 204 -4.37 4.61 0.78
CA HIS A 204 -4.43 5.95 1.33
C HIS A 204 -5.53 6.03 2.37
N VAL A 205 -5.15 6.09 3.64
CA VAL A 205 -6.06 6.28 4.77
C VAL A 205 -5.96 7.73 5.24
N MET A 206 -7.10 8.40 5.40
CA MET A 206 -7.09 9.80 5.82
C MET A 206 -8.28 10.13 6.72
N LYS A 207 -7.98 10.75 7.87
CA LYS A 207 -8.96 11.15 8.91
C LYS A 207 -9.88 9.99 9.31
N SER A 208 -9.25 8.87 9.58
CA SER A 208 -9.88 7.59 9.87
C SER A 208 -9.26 6.99 11.13
N SER A 209 -9.76 5.86 11.59
CA SER A 209 -9.19 5.19 12.76
C SER A 209 -9.45 3.69 12.74
N GLU A 210 -8.61 2.96 13.49
CA GLU A 210 -8.80 1.54 13.78
C GLU A 210 -8.93 0.65 12.53
N ASN A 211 -8.29 1.04 11.40
CA ASN A 211 -8.26 0.23 10.20
C ASN A 211 -7.14 -0.80 10.28
N LEU A 212 -7.33 -1.91 9.60
CA LEU A 212 -6.37 -3.00 9.51
C LEU A 212 -5.96 -3.24 8.06
N ALA A 213 -4.66 -3.12 7.76
CA ALA A 213 -4.07 -3.61 6.51
C ALA A 213 -3.17 -4.82 6.80
N GLU A 214 -3.57 -6.00 6.34
CA GLU A 214 -2.85 -7.24 6.67
C GLU A 214 -2.67 -8.17 5.47
N GLY A 215 -1.44 -8.67 5.30
CA GLY A 215 -1.12 -9.70 4.32
C GLY A 215 -1.22 -9.23 2.87
N ASN A 216 -1.15 -7.94 2.61
CA ASN A 216 -1.28 -7.38 1.28
C ASN A 216 0.06 -7.31 0.55
N LEU A 217 -0.01 -7.33 -0.78
CA LEU A 217 1.11 -7.07 -1.66
C LEU A 217 0.90 -5.72 -2.37
N PHE A 218 1.78 -4.75 -2.08
CA PHE A 218 1.84 -3.46 -2.76
C PHE A 218 3.14 -3.38 -3.55
N TYR A 219 3.05 -3.17 -4.86
CA TYR A 219 4.25 -3.06 -5.68
C TYR A 219 4.11 -2.11 -6.86
N ASP A 220 5.22 -1.47 -7.22
CA ASP A 220 5.28 -0.52 -8.33
C ASP A 220 4.33 0.69 -8.16
N ASN A 221 4.07 1.12 -6.93
CA ASN A 221 3.31 2.31 -6.60
C ASN A 221 4.24 3.52 -6.40
N MET A 222 3.71 4.72 -6.48
CA MET A 222 4.50 5.89 -6.06
C MET A 222 4.69 5.89 -4.54
N THR A 223 3.67 5.52 -3.79
CA THR A 223 3.73 5.26 -2.35
C THR A 223 2.94 3.99 -2.05
N GLY A 224 3.50 3.08 -1.25
CA GLY A 224 2.81 1.84 -0.89
C GLY A 224 1.60 2.12 -0.01
N ILE A 225 1.81 2.50 1.24
CA ILE A 225 0.75 2.87 2.19
C ILE A 225 1.01 4.29 2.70
N SER A 226 -0.05 5.10 2.77
CA SER A 226 0.00 6.44 3.35
C SER A 226 -1.12 6.63 4.37
N LEU A 227 -0.74 6.87 5.62
CA LEU A 227 -1.65 7.21 6.72
C LEU A 227 -1.55 8.71 6.99
N MET A 228 -2.68 9.41 6.97
CA MET A 228 -2.73 10.87 7.15
C MET A 228 -3.83 11.26 8.14
N TYR A 229 -3.42 11.83 9.29
CA TYR A 229 -4.35 12.28 10.34
C TYR A 229 -5.19 11.13 10.93
N ASP A 230 -4.57 9.98 11.10
CA ASP A 230 -5.23 8.74 11.52
C ASP A 230 -4.86 8.35 12.94
N HIS A 231 -5.66 7.48 13.54
CA HIS A 231 -5.46 7.01 14.90
C HIS A 231 -5.73 5.50 15.02
N GLY A 232 -4.81 4.78 15.64
CA GLY A 232 -5.02 3.37 16.04
C GLY A 232 -5.00 2.35 14.89
N ASP A 233 -4.47 2.73 13.73
CA ASP A 233 -4.38 1.81 12.58
C ASP A 233 -3.33 0.73 12.81
N VAL A 234 -3.57 -0.46 12.23
CA VAL A 234 -2.64 -1.59 12.29
C VAL A 234 -2.22 -1.99 10.88
N ILE A 235 -0.92 -1.93 10.62
CA ILE A 235 -0.29 -2.31 9.35
C ILE A 235 0.63 -3.49 9.62
N ARG A 236 0.22 -4.70 9.21
CA ARG A 236 1.00 -5.90 9.55
C ARG A 236 1.08 -6.95 8.45
N ASN A 237 2.19 -7.68 8.45
CA ASN A 237 2.42 -8.80 7.55
C ASN A 237 2.28 -8.43 6.06
N ASN A 238 2.48 -7.16 5.68
CA ASN A 238 2.40 -6.71 4.29
C ASN A 238 3.76 -6.80 3.61
N TYR A 239 3.73 -6.98 2.29
CA TYR A 239 4.88 -6.89 1.43
C TYR A 239 4.76 -5.63 0.57
N ILE A 240 5.60 -4.63 0.84
CA ILE A 240 5.55 -3.31 0.21
C ILE A 240 6.87 -3.07 -0.49
N VAL A 241 6.86 -3.04 -1.82
CA VAL A 241 8.10 -3.02 -2.59
C VAL A 241 8.03 -2.11 -3.80
N ARG A 242 9.20 -1.58 -4.15
CA ARG A 242 9.43 -0.77 -5.36
C ARG A 242 8.51 0.45 -5.44
N SER A 243 8.27 1.11 -4.30
CA SER A 243 7.72 2.45 -4.32
C SER A 243 8.81 3.43 -4.75
N THR A 244 8.78 3.81 -6.01
CA THR A 244 9.83 4.56 -6.67
C THR A 244 9.35 5.92 -7.17
N GLY A 245 10.27 6.81 -7.44
CA GLY A 245 9.97 8.19 -7.82
C GLY A 245 10.58 9.19 -6.85
N THR A 246 10.35 10.47 -7.05
CA THR A 246 10.93 11.54 -6.22
C THR A 246 10.51 11.48 -4.75
N VAL A 247 9.36 10.86 -4.47
CA VAL A 247 8.79 10.67 -3.12
C VAL A 247 8.37 9.22 -2.89
N GLY A 248 9.08 8.27 -3.51
CA GLY A 248 8.78 6.84 -3.40
C GLY A 248 8.91 6.33 -1.97
N VAL A 249 7.82 6.14 -1.25
CA VAL A 249 7.81 5.70 0.14
C VAL A 249 7.08 4.38 0.26
N CYS A 250 7.68 3.39 0.95
CA CYS A 250 6.95 2.16 1.25
C CYS A 250 5.77 2.45 2.20
N LEU A 251 6.05 3.09 3.34
CA LEU A 251 5.03 3.43 4.34
C LEU A 251 5.24 4.86 4.84
N SER A 252 4.23 5.72 4.70
CA SER A 252 4.22 7.09 5.17
C SER A 252 3.23 7.28 6.32
N LEU A 253 3.68 7.89 7.42
CA LEU A 253 2.85 8.32 8.54
C LEU A 253 2.94 9.85 8.64
N LYS A 254 1.80 10.50 8.42
CA LYS A 254 1.69 11.95 8.55
C LYS A 254 0.64 12.31 9.60
N GLU A 255 1.07 12.94 10.69
CA GLU A 255 0.21 13.33 11.81
C GLU A 255 -0.71 12.19 12.29
N SER A 256 -0.18 10.94 12.30
CA SER A 256 -0.91 9.74 12.68
C SER A 256 -0.40 9.21 14.01
N SER A 257 -1.31 8.74 14.86
CA SER A 257 -1.07 8.41 16.27
C SER A 257 -1.53 7.00 16.63
N ASP A 258 -0.89 6.39 17.62
CA ASP A 258 -1.15 5.02 18.12
C ASP A 258 -1.16 3.94 17.02
N VAL A 259 -0.37 4.18 15.95
CA VAL A 259 -0.24 3.25 14.83
C VAL A 259 0.69 2.09 15.20
N VAL A 260 0.29 0.88 14.83
CA VAL A 260 1.11 -0.32 14.95
C VAL A 260 1.56 -0.77 13.57
N VAL A 261 2.88 -0.78 13.35
CA VAL A 261 3.53 -1.26 12.11
C VAL A 261 4.35 -2.49 12.49
N GLU A 262 3.89 -3.68 12.10
CA GLU A 262 4.55 -4.91 12.55
C GLU A 262 4.72 -5.98 11.47
N ASN A 263 5.89 -6.62 11.46
CA ASN A 263 6.19 -7.77 10.61
C ASN A 263 5.97 -7.51 9.10
N ASN A 264 6.20 -6.28 8.65
CA ASN A 264 6.13 -5.95 7.23
C ASN A 264 7.50 -6.06 6.57
N ASP A 265 7.50 -6.39 5.28
CA ASP A 265 8.65 -6.25 4.38
C ASP A 265 8.54 -4.92 3.62
N LEU A 266 9.47 -3.99 3.88
CA LEU A 266 9.51 -2.64 3.31
C LEU A 266 10.80 -2.49 2.51
N MET A 267 10.74 -2.71 1.18
CA MET A 267 11.96 -2.89 0.40
C MET A 267 11.96 -2.17 -0.94
N TYR A 268 13.17 -1.79 -1.38
CA TYR A 268 13.42 -1.19 -2.69
C TYR A 268 12.62 0.11 -2.93
N CYS A 269 12.41 0.88 -1.86
CA CYS A 269 11.75 2.19 -1.91
C CYS A 269 12.79 3.32 -1.81
N ALA A 270 12.42 4.55 -2.17
CA ALA A 270 13.26 5.70 -1.88
C ALA A 270 13.33 5.94 -0.37
N SER A 271 12.24 5.70 0.37
CA SER A 271 12.25 5.61 1.83
C SER A 271 11.43 4.40 2.29
N GLY A 272 11.97 3.60 3.21
CA GLY A 272 11.24 2.48 3.81
C GLY A 272 10.06 2.99 4.64
N ILE A 273 10.33 3.85 5.61
CA ILE A 273 9.30 4.53 6.42
C ILE A 273 9.58 6.03 6.40
N ALA A 274 8.54 6.82 6.15
CA ALA A 274 8.59 8.28 6.29
C ALA A 274 7.70 8.73 7.45
N MET A 275 8.28 9.47 8.39
CA MET A 275 7.62 9.96 9.61
C MET A 275 7.49 11.49 9.52
N ASP A 276 6.25 11.99 9.41
CA ASP A 276 5.95 13.41 9.41
C ASP A 276 5.05 13.75 10.61
N VAL A 277 5.62 14.37 11.63
CA VAL A 277 4.94 14.78 12.87
C VAL A 277 4.08 13.65 13.48
N SER A 278 4.61 12.43 13.46
CA SER A 278 3.90 11.24 13.96
C SER A 278 4.69 10.54 15.06
N PRO A 279 4.05 10.26 16.25
CA PRO A 279 2.65 10.50 16.60
C PRO A 279 2.34 11.98 16.80
N TYR A 280 1.14 12.42 16.42
CA TYR A 280 0.72 13.82 16.53
C TYR A 280 0.01 14.11 17.86
N GLU A 281 -0.87 13.22 18.32
CA GLU A 281 -1.66 13.43 19.54
C GLU A 281 -0.80 13.30 20.79
N PRO A 282 -0.94 14.21 21.76
CA PRO A 282 -0.16 14.14 22.99
C PRO A 282 -0.40 12.86 23.78
N GLY A 283 0.68 12.23 24.23
CA GLY A 283 0.63 11.02 25.07
C GLY A 283 0.46 9.71 24.29
N THR A 284 0.31 9.77 22.97
CA THR A 284 0.26 8.60 22.10
C THR A 284 1.65 8.16 21.64
N LYS A 285 1.74 6.95 21.11
CA LYS A 285 2.99 6.37 20.58
C LYS A 285 2.75 5.54 19.34
N ASN A 286 3.64 5.66 18.36
CA ASN A 286 3.65 4.73 17.25
C ASN A 286 4.60 3.57 17.53
N HIS A 287 4.17 2.34 17.25
CA HIS A 287 4.93 1.12 17.49
C HIS A 287 5.38 0.50 16.18
N ILE A 288 6.65 0.55 15.90
CA ILE A 288 7.27 -0.02 14.70
C ILE A 288 8.12 -1.21 15.12
N ARG A 289 7.63 -2.44 14.88
CA ARG A 289 8.26 -3.62 15.45
C ARG A 289 8.33 -4.81 14.50
N GLY A 290 9.45 -5.52 14.53
CA GLY A 290 9.64 -6.76 13.77
C GLY A 290 9.56 -6.58 12.26
N ASN A 291 9.74 -5.37 11.72
CA ASN A 291 9.72 -5.12 10.30
C ASN A 291 11.08 -5.37 9.68
N ARG A 292 11.10 -5.81 8.43
CA ARG A 292 12.27 -5.83 7.57
C ARG A 292 12.29 -4.56 6.73
N ILE A 293 13.24 -3.69 6.99
CA ILE A 293 13.44 -2.41 6.29
C ILE A 293 14.73 -2.54 5.51
N ALA A 294 14.62 -2.86 4.21
CA ALA A 294 15.77 -3.34 3.47
C ALA A 294 15.91 -2.75 2.07
N TYR A 295 17.15 -2.54 1.66
CA TYR A 295 17.51 -2.11 0.29
C TYR A 295 16.81 -0.81 -0.16
N ASN A 296 16.54 0.09 0.79
CA ASN A 296 15.98 1.40 0.51
C ASN A 296 17.10 2.44 0.37
N ASN A 297 16.83 3.57 -0.27
CA ASN A 297 17.80 4.67 -0.20
C ASN A 297 17.91 5.21 1.22
N VAL A 298 16.74 5.31 1.92
CA VAL A 298 16.69 5.64 3.34
C VAL A 298 15.80 4.62 4.05
N GLY A 299 16.28 3.99 5.12
CA GLY A 299 15.49 3.05 5.90
C GLY A 299 14.32 3.74 6.59
N VAL A 300 14.61 4.69 7.48
CA VAL A 300 13.59 5.54 8.13
C VAL A 300 13.95 7.01 7.94
N SER A 301 13.01 7.81 7.47
CA SER A 301 13.18 9.24 7.34
C SER A 301 12.20 10.01 8.26
N PHE A 302 12.73 11.00 8.96
CA PHE A 302 11.96 11.97 9.74
C PHE A 302 11.99 13.32 9.06
N VAL A 303 10.85 13.98 8.95
CA VAL A 303 10.76 15.34 8.36
C VAL A 303 11.42 16.36 9.28
N ASN A 304 11.37 16.13 10.61
CA ASN A 304 11.98 16.97 11.62
C ASN A 304 12.38 16.14 12.85
N ASP A 305 12.93 16.79 13.90
CA ASP A 305 13.20 16.18 15.20
C ASP A 305 11.89 15.89 15.96
N TRP A 306 11.18 14.83 15.57
CA TRP A 306 9.95 14.39 16.20
C TRP A 306 10.20 13.25 17.20
N LYS A 307 9.19 12.89 18.00
CA LYS A 307 9.34 12.07 19.20
C LYS A 307 8.26 10.99 19.34
N ASP A 308 8.43 10.18 20.37
CA ASP A 308 7.42 9.25 20.89
C ASP A 308 7.09 8.05 19.98
N SER A 309 7.92 7.76 18.97
CA SER A 309 7.86 6.50 18.23
C SER A 309 8.80 5.46 18.83
N ILE A 310 8.41 4.18 18.81
CA ILE A 310 9.13 3.06 19.40
C ILE A 310 9.50 2.08 18.30
N PHE A 311 10.79 1.93 18.04
CA PHE A 311 11.36 1.01 17.05
C PHE A 311 12.00 -0.19 17.77
N THR A 312 11.39 -1.37 17.67
CA THR A 312 11.87 -2.55 18.37
C THR A 312 11.93 -3.79 17.49
N GLY A 313 13.05 -4.51 17.56
CA GLY A 313 13.19 -5.79 16.88
C GLY A 313 13.11 -5.73 15.35
N ASN A 314 13.27 -4.56 14.73
CA ASN A 314 13.31 -4.41 13.29
C ASN A 314 14.66 -4.84 12.73
N LEU A 315 14.67 -5.26 11.47
CA LEU A 315 15.88 -5.55 10.71
C LEU A 315 16.14 -4.43 9.71
N PHE A 316 17.25 -3.74 9.88
CA PHE A 316 17.80 -2.76 8.94
C PHE A 316 18.93 -3.42 8.15
N THR A 317 18.79 -3.54 6.84
CA THR A 317 19.83 -4.18 6.04
C THR A 317 19.87 -3.67 4.60
N GLY A 318 21.07 -3.37 4.13
CA GLY A 318 21.32 -2.94 2.75
C GLY A 318 20.71 -1.57 2.38
N ASN A 319 20.28 -0.76 3.34
CA ASN A 319 19.86 0.60 3.08
C ASN A 319 21.08 1.49 2.83
N ILE A 320 20.97 2.46 1.94
CA ILE A 320 22.08 3.40 1.70
C ILE A 320 22.27 4.32 2.92
N THR A 321 21.18 4.69 3.57
CA THR A 321 21.18 5.44 4.83
C THR A 321 20.17 4.79 5.75
N GLU A 322 20.58 4.40 6.95
CA GLU A 322 19.67 3.72 7.87
C GLU A 322 18.58 4.67 8.40
N VAL A 323 19.00 5.83 8.89
CA VAL A 323 18.08 6.84 9.41
C VAL A 323 18.50 8.23 8.93
N ALA A 324 17.54 9.01 8.48
CA ALA A 324 17.72 10.42 8.10
C ALA A 324 16.74 11.32 8.86
N VAL A 325 17.19 12.51 9.25
CA VAL A 325 16.36 13.56 9.82
C VAL A 325 16.50 14.80 8.96
N TYR A 326 15.45 15.20 8.28
CA TYR A 326 15.42 16.39 7.43
C TYR A 326 15.07 17.62 8.28
N GLY A 327 15.68 18.78 7.96
CA GLY A 327 15.42 20.01 8.70
C GLY A 327 16.20 20.13 10.02
N GLY A 328 17.19 19.26 10.24
CA GLY A 328 18.08 19.30 11.41
C GLY A 328 17.53 18.58 12.65
N GLY A 329 18.42 18.40 13.64
CA GLY A 329 18.10 17.67 14.88
C GLY A 329 18.47 16.20 14.80
N SER A 330 17.77 15.36 15.57
CA SER A 330 18.09 13.95 15.74
C SER A 330 16.83 13.09 15.88
N ALA A 331 16.98 11.77 15.77
CA ALA A 331 15.93 10.80 16.09
C ALA A 331 16.01 10.27 17.53
N MET A 332 16.82 10.92 18.41
CA MET A 332 17.07 10.51 19.78
C MET A 332 15.84 10.61 20.70
N ARG A 333 14.82 11.38 20.29
CA ARG A 333 13.57 11.53 21.04
C ARG A 333 12.60 10.36 20.84
N ASN A 334 12.99 9.39 20.00
CA ASN A 334 12.31 8.12 19.79
C ASN A 334 13.05 7.01 20.58
N THR A 335 12.37 5.89 20.79
CA THR A 335 12.98 4.72 21.44
C THR A 335 13.47 3.75 20.39
N TRP A 336 14.76 3.38 20.49
CA TRP A 336 15.40 2.38 19.65
C TRP A 336 15.90 1.26 20.56
N ASP A 337 15.37 0.05 20.40
CA ASP A 337 15.71 -1.04 21.30
C ASP A 337 15.60 -2.43 20.65
N GLY A 338 16.68 -3.16 20.63
CA GLY A 338 16.70 -4.53 20.14
C GLY A 338 16.53 -4.66 18.64
N ASN A 339 16.85 -3.63 17.85
CA ASN A 339 16.87 -3.74 16.40
C ASN A 339 18.15 -4.43 15.93
N ARG A 340 18.13 -4.95 14.71
CA ARG A 340 19.29 -5.51 14.01
C ARG A 340 19.74 -4.54 12.94
N TRP A 341 21.05 -4.29 12.91
CA TRP A 341 21.70 -3.38 12.00
C TRP A 341 22.81 -4.13 11.26
N ASP A 342 22.84 -4.09 9.95
CA ASP A 342 23.86 -4.82 9.17
C ASP A 342 25.26 -4.24 9.30
N ASP A 343 25.38 -2.97 9.67
CA ASP A 343 26.64 -2.28 9.95
C ASP A 343 27.09 -2.35 11.42
N TYR A 344 26.33 -3.04 12.32
CA TYR A 344 26.72 -3.19 13.71
C TYR A 344 27.97 -4.06 13.88
N GLN A 345 29.01 -3.50 14.48
CA GLN A 345 30.32 -4.12 14.67
C GLN A 345 30.63 -4.52 16.13
N GLY A 346 29.64 -4.59 16.99
CA GLY A 346 29.81 -4.99 18.37
C GLY A 346 29.91 -6.50 18.56
N PHE A 347 30.16 -6.89 19.81
CA PHE A 347 30.33 -8.28 20.24
C PHE A 347 29.17 -8.70 21.14
N ASP A 348 28.91 -9.98 21.21
CA ASP A 348 28.03 -10.65 22.16
C ASP A 348 28.87 -11.63 22.99
N ARG A 349 29.35 -11.18 24.13
CA ARG A 349 30.18 -12.00 25.03
C ARG A 349 29.34 -12.89 25.94
N ALA A 350 28.10 -12.46 26.19
CA ALA A 350 27.15 -13.21 27.03
C ALA A 350 26.52 -14.39 26.28
N GLY A 351 26.52 -14.35 24.93
CA GLY A 351 25.89 -15.37 24.09
C GLY A 351 24.36 -15.34 24.09
N ASP A 352 23.79 -14.18 24.43
CA ASP A 352 22.34 -13.99 24.54
C ASP A 352 21.70 -13.38 23.29
N GLY A 353 22.51 -13.13 22.25
CA GLY A 353 22.07 -12.55 21.00
C GLY A 353 21.92 -11.02 21.03
N ILE A 354 22.36 -10.38 22.13
CA ILE A 354 22.35 -8.92 22.31
C ILE A 354 23.79 -8.42 22.30
N GLY A 355 24.02 -7.32 21.61
CA GLY A 355 25.35 -6.70 21.57
C GLY A 355 25.68 -6.01 22.89
N ASP A 356 26.91 -6.23 23.38
CA ASP A 356 27.43 -5.66 24.63
C ASP A 356 27.65 -4.14 24.56
N THR A 357 27.66 -3.58 23.37
CA THR A 357 27.83 -2.14 23.12
C THR A 357 26.66 -1.58 22.34
N PRO A 358 26.20 -0.36 22.66
CA PRO A 358 25.14 0.27 21.88
C PRO A 358 25.53 0.46 20.41
N HIS A 359 24.55 0.30 19.51
CA HIS A 359 24.69 0.77 18.15
C HIS A 359 24.36 2.26 18.09
N ARG A 360 25.22 3.03 17.43
CA ARG A 360 25.08 4.49 17.30
C ARG A 360 25.18 4.90 15.85
N VAL A 361 24.17 5.60 15.35
CA VAL A 361 24.16 6.19 14.02
C VAL A 361 24.48 7.68 14.14
N TYR A 362 25.48 8.13 13.41
CA TYR A 362 25.91 9.52 13.39
C TYR A 362 25.60 10.15 12.02
N GLY A 363 25.13 11.39 12.05
CA GLY A 363 25.08 12.25 10.87
C GLY A 363 26.43 12.94 10.69
N TYR A 364 27.27 12.37 9.83
CA TYR A 364 28.54 13.02 9.41
C TYR A 364 28.27 14.05 8.28
N ALA A 365 29.14 14.09 7.28
CA ALA A 365 28.88 14.82 6.03
C ALA A 365 27.50 14.47 5.39
N GLY A 366 26.85 13.44 5.88
CA GLY A 366 25.46 13.11 5.61
C GLY A 366 24.44 14.23 5.84
N GLN A 367 24.73 15.23 6.68
CA GLN A 367 23.93 16.46 6.72
C GLN A 367 23.85 17.15 5.35
N VAL A 368 24.95 17.18 4.60
CA VAL A 368 24.94 17.77 3.25
C VAL A 368 23.99 17.02 2.32
N TRP A 369 23.90 15.68 2.46
CA TRP A 369 22.99 14.85 1.68
C TRP A 369 21.54 14.97 2.13
N MET A 370 21.31 15.28 3.40
CA MET A 370 19.98 15.52 3.95
C MET A 370 19.47 16.90 3.54
N ASP A 371 20.35 17.91 3.57
CA ASP A 371 19.98 19.29 3.26
C ASP A 371 19.88 19.58 1.75
N VAL A 372 20.63 18.84 0.94
CA VAL A 372 20.64 18.98 -0.53
C VAL A 372 20.34 17.64 -1.21
N PRO A 373 19.07 17.27 -1.41
CA PRO A 373 18.67 15.96 -1.93
C PRO A 373 19.35 15.53 -3.23
N ASN A 374 19.66 16.47 -4.12
CA ASN A 374 20.30 16.20 -5.41
C ASN A 374 21.76 15.70 -5.28
N THR A 375 22.40 15.93 -4.15
CA THR A 375 23.75 15.44 -3.89
C THR A 375 23.81 13.95 -3.58
N ARG A 376 22.68 13.33 -3.24
CA ARG A 376 22.56 11.87 -2.99
C ARG A 376 23.01 11.03 -4.17
N PHE A 377 22.89 11.54 -5.40
CA PHE A 377 23.37 10.87 -6.61
C PHE A 377 24.86 10.54 -6.56
N PHE A 378 25.65 11.31 -5.81
CA PHE A 378 27.08 11.12 -5.66
C PHE A 378 27.47 10.22 -4.47
N LYS A 379 26.52 9.76 -3.65
CA LYS A 379 26.80 8.83 -2.56
C LYS A 379 27.30 7.51 -3.17
N GLY A 380 28.39 6.99 -2.64
CA GLY A 380 29.10 5.85 -3.24
C GLY A 380 30.11 6.21 -4.33
N ALA A 381 30.26 7.50 -4.66
CA ALA A 381 31.38 7.93 -5.49
C ALA A 381 32.72 7.78 -4.72
N PRO A 382 33.77 7.16 -5.29
CA PRO A 382 35.00 6.85 -4.55
C PRO A 382 35.63 8.04 -3.82
N LEU A 383 35.52 9.24 -4.39
CA LEU A 383 36.05 10.47 -3.77
C LEU A 383 35.28 10.82 -2.49
N LEU A 384 33.97 10.62 -2.50
CA LEU A 384 33.10 10.96 -1.37
C LEU A 384 33.18 9.91 -0.26
N GLU A 385 33.37 8.65 -0.60
CA GLU A 385 33.67 7.59 0.38
C GLU A 385 35.01 7.86 1.09
N VAL A 386 36.02 8.35 0.37
CA VAL A 386 37.31 8.78 0.97
C VAL A 386 37.08 10.00 1.88
N LEU A 387 36.27 10.97 1.48
CA LEU A 387 35.98 12.15 2.31
C LEU A 387 35.19 11.75 3.55
N ASP A 388 34.17 10.85 3.44
CA ASP A 388 33.43 10.33 4.58
C ASP A 388 34.35 9.54 5.52
N PHE A 389 35.26 8.74 4.99
CA PHE A 389 36.28 8.05 5.77
C PHE A 389 37.22 9.01 6.49
N LEU A 390 37.67 10.05 5.82
CA LEU A 390 38.54 11.07 6.43
C LEU A 390 37.82 11.89 7.49
N ASP A 391 36.56 12.23 7.27
CA ASP A 391 35.72 12.92 8.26
C ASP A 391 35.47 12.07 9.50
N ARG A 392 35.33 10.74 9.34
CA ARG A 392 35.29 9.79 10.50
C ARG A 392 36.58 9.72 11.29
N LEU A 393 37.74 9.84 10.59
CA LEU A 393 39.07 9.81 11.25
C LEU A 393 39.44 11.12 11.93
N ALA A 394 39.05 12.24 11.36
CA ALA A 394 39.33 13.58 11.87
C ALA A 394 38.18 14.51 11.50
N PRO A 395 37.04 14.45 12.23
CA PRO A 395 35.83 15.18 11.88
C PRO A 395 36.11 16.68 11.85
N PHE A 396 35.74 17.34 10.77
CA PHE A 396 35.82 18.80 10.63
C PHE A 396 34.78 19.52 11.46
N SER A 397 33.72 18.78 11.89
CA SER A 397 32.70 19.20 12.84
C SER A 397 32.36 18.03 13.78
N GLU A 398 31.82 18.32 14.98
CA GLU A 398 31.32 17.24 15.82
C GLU A 398 30.13 16.55 15.15
N PRO A 399 30.21 15.24 14.89
CA PRO A 399 29.11 14.52 14.24
C PRO A 399 27.89 14.50 15.14
N THR A 400 26.72 14.80 14.58
CA THR A 400 25.45 14.73 15.32
C THR A 400 25.07 13.28 15.56
N LEU A 401 24.89 12.86 16.81
CA LEU A 401 24.32 11.56 17.14
C LEU A 401 22.83 11.56 16.75
N LEU A 402 22.48 10.77 15.73
CA LEU A 402 21.11 10.68 15.24
C LEU A 402 20.26 9.75 16.06
N LEU A 403 20.80 8.58 16.45
CA LEU A 403 20.12 7.62 17.32
C LEU A 403 21.11 6.74 18.10
N GLU A 404 20.63 6.13 19.18
CA GLU A 404 21.30 5.08 19.93
C GLU A 404 20.33 3.93 20.18
N ASP A 405 20.66 2.73 19.67
CA ASP A 405 20.03 1.48 20.07
C ASP A 405 20.89 0.84 21.17
N LYS A 406 20.35 0.79 22.37
CA LYS A 406 21.13 0.36 23.56
C LYS A 406 21.35 -1.14 23.63
N ARG A 407 20.51 -1.92 22.97
CA ARG A 407 20.56 -3.38 22.98
C ARG A 407 20.43 -3.97 21.57
N PRO A 408 21.32 -3.60 20.64
CA PRO A 408 21.23 -4.10 19.27
C PRO A 408 21.32 -5.62 19.26
N ARG A 409 20.55 -6.29 18.42
CA ARG A 409 20.57 -7.73 18.30
C ARG A 409 21.59 -8.19 17.26
N LEU A 410 22.32 -9.23 17.61
CA LEU A 410 23.18 -9.99 16.70
C LEU A 410 22.39 -11.18 16.11
N GLY A 411 22.74 -11.62 14.94
CA GLY A 411 22.22 -12.85 14.34
C GLY A 411 22.01 -12.77 12.84
N ASN A 412 22.04 -13.92 12.22
CA ASN A 412 21.86 -14.05 10.77
C ASN A 412 20.39 -13.81 10.37
N ASP A 413 20.19 -13.29 9.17
CA ASP A 413 18.92 -12.99 8.47
C ASP A 413 17.89 -14.17 8.47
N LYS A 414 18.36 -15.40 8.76
CA LYS A 414 17.55 -16.62 8.73
C LYS A 414 16.42 -16.73 9.76
N SER A 415 16.40 -15.87 10.77
CA SER A 415 15.34 -15.86 11.80
C SER A 415 14.18 -14.92 11.49
N PHE A 416 14.36 -14.02 10.51
CA PHE A 416 13.25 -13.24 9.99
C PHE A 416 12.42 -14.17 9.11
N LYS A 417 11.27 -14.59 9.58
CA LYS A 417 10.28 -15.21 8.70
C LYS A 417 9.80 -14.11 7.78
N ALA A 418 10.24 -14.14 6.52
CA ALA A 418 9.56 -13.41 5.47
C ALA A 418 8.06 -13.74 5.62
N GLY A 419 7.23 -12.71 5.71
CA GLY A 419 5.80 -12.88 5.63
C GLY A 419 5.52 -13.82 4.46
N SER A 420 4.73 -14.86 4.68
CA SER A 420 4.49 -15.99 3.79
C SER A 420 4.67 -15.64 2.32
N THR A 421 5.54 -16.34 1.64
CA THR A 421 5.84 -16.22 0.21
C THR A 421 4.58 -15.96 -0.62
N LEU A 422 4.25 -14.70 -0.82
CA LEU A 422 3.35 -14.27 -1.88
C LEU A 422 4.19 -14.20 -3.17
N GLU A 423 4.62 -15.37 -3.68
CA GLU A 423 5.05 -15.43 -5.06
C GLU A 423 3.82 -15.17 -5.93
N PRO A 424 3.89 -14.26 -6.90
CA PRO A 424 2.81 -14.09 -7.85
C PRO A 424 2.61 -15.43 -8.55
N LYS A 425 1.46 -16.05 -8.36
CA LYS A 425 1.09 -17.23 -9.14
C LYS A 425 1.05 -16.80 -10.60
N SER A 426 1.94 -17.43 -11.38
CA SER A 426 2.12 -17.28 -12.84
C SER A 426 0.82 -17.52 -13.62
#